data_255977312c66836bdb3dbcb3008043dc
#
_entry.id   255977312c66836bdb3dbcb3008043dc
#
_cell.length_a   1.000
_cell.length_b   1.000
_cell.length_c   1.000
_cell.angle_alpha   90.00
_cell.angle_beta   90.00
_cell.angle_gamma   90.00
#
_symmetry.space_group_name_H-M   'P 1'
#
loop_
_entity.id
_entity.type
_entity.pdbx_description
1 polymer ?
#
loop_
_entity_poly.entity_id
_entity_poly.type
_entity_poly.pdbx_seq_one_letter_code
_entity_poly.pdbx_strand_id
1 'polypeptide(L)'
;MPQFLERFPEVGEGGGFYKGLMTAMIEAGALLGALNQGWIADKLSRKYSIVVAVIIFIIGSILQTSAADYAMLTFARFVGGIGIGMLSMVVPLFISEISPPAIRGTLLVLEELSIVTGIVIAFWTTYGAMTIPSEWSWRLPLILQILPGLVLGVGIIFLPFSPRWLCSKDRDDEALVALSKLRQLPSTDHRIQREWFDIRAEVALHAEISVERHPHLQKRTVGNRIKLELVGWVDLFKSGCWRRTFVGTGLMFFQQVSNHHLTSMYSNKFDVVRRHKCFDLLRPDAV
;
A
#
# COMPACT_ATOMS: atom_id res chain seq x y z
N MET A 1 -13.66 15.24 16.13
CA MET A 1 -14.82 15.88 15.45
C MET A 1 -16.04 15.60 16.30
N PRO A 2 -16.78 16.60 16.82
CA PRO A 2 -17.93 16.38 17.68
C PRO A 2 -19.02 15.53 17.00
N GLN A 3 -19.34 15.81 15.75
CA GLN A 3 -20.37 15.11 14.96
C GLN A 3 -20.06 13.62 14.75
N PHE A 4 -18.77 13.25 14.69
CA PHE A 4 -18.34 11.85 14.62
C PHE A 4 -18.62 11.13 15.95
N LEU A 5 -18.40 11.81 17.09
CA LEU A 5 -18.66 11.22 18.40
C LEU A 5 -20.15 11.14 18.73
N GLU A 6 -20.97 12.07 18.20
CA GLU A 6 -22.43 11.98 18.30
C GLU A 6 -22.96 10.77 17.52
N ARG A 7 -22.37 10.47 16.36
CA ARG A 7 -22.78 9.33 15.53
C ARG A 7 -22.28 7.98 16.08
N PHE A 8 -21.07 7.98 16.63
CA PHE A 8 -20.41 6.78 17.15
C PHE A 8 -20.01 6.98 18.63
N PRO A 9 -20.99 6.94 19.56
CA PRO A 9 -20.76 7.21 20.98
C PRO A 9 -19.79 6.20 21.61
N GLU A 10 -19.68 4.98 21.05
CA GLU A 10 -18.76 3.95 21.53
C GLU A 10 -17.28 4.38 21.45
N VAL A 11 -16.96 5.32 20.57
CA VAL A 11 -15.60 5.84 20.36
C VAL A 11 -15.30 7.05 21.26
N GLY A 12 -16.30 7.50 22.05
CA GLY A 12 -16.22 8.66 22.94
C GLY A 12 -15.34 8.47 24.18
N GLU A 13 -15.54 9.33 25.16
CA GLU A 13 -14.79 9.30 26.42
C GLU A 13 -15.05 7.96 27.16
N GLY A 14 -13.99 7.17 27.38
CA GLY A 14 -14.05 5.80 27.92
C GLY A 14 -13.98 4.70 26.86
N GLY A 15 -14.19 4.97 25.56
CA GLY A 15 -14.15 4.02 24.46
C GLY A 15 -12.74 3.73 23.89
N GLY A 16 -11.70 3.75 24.70
CA GLY A 16 -10.31 3.52 24.25
C GLY A 16 -10.13 2.20 23.48
N PHE A 17 -10.82 1.14 23.91
CA PHE A 17 -10.81 -0.15 23.23
C PHE A 17 -11.46 -0.05 21.83
N TYR A 18 -12.64 0.54 21.72
CA TYR A 18 -13.33 0.68 20.43
C TYR A 18 -12.56 1.55 19.45
N LYS A 19 -11.97 2.64 19.93
CA LYS A 19 -11.08 3.50 19.12
C LYS A 19 -9.85 2.72 18.63
N GLY A 20 -9.21 1.97 19.51
CA GLY A 20 -8.08 1.12 19.19
C GLY A 20 -8.44 0.02 18.19
N LEU A 21 -9.56 -0.67 18.40
CA LEU A 21 -10.06 -1.71 17.50
C LEU A 21 -10.33 -1.16 16.09
N MET A 22 -11.03 -0.03 16.00
CA MET A 22 -11.33 0.63 14.73
C MET A 22 -10.04 0.98 13.94
N THR A 23 -8.98 1.39 14.64
CA THR A 23 -7.68 1.67 14.01
C THR A 23 -6.94 0.38 13.64
N ALA A 24 -6.93 -0.61 14.53
CA ALA A 24 -6.26 -1.89 14.31
C ALA A 24 -6.86 -2.70 13.15
N MET A 25 -8.15 -2.52 12.86
CA MET A 25 -8.80 -3.26 11.77
C MET A 25 -8.32 -2.88 10.38
N ILE A 26 -7.85 -1.64 10.17
CA ILE A 26 -7.18 -1.27 8.91
C ILE A 26 -5.87 -2.05 8.76
N GLU A 27 -5.06 -2.08 9.82
CA GLU A 27 -3.77 -2.77 9.83
C GLU A 27 -3.94 -4.30 9.67
N ALA A 28 -4.95 -4.87 10.33
CA ALA A 28 -5.28 -6.29 10.18
C ALA A 28 -5.70 -6.63 8.74
N GLY A 29 -6.51 -5.76 8.11
CA GLY A 29 -6.86 -5.87 6.70
C GLY A 29 -5.64 -5.75 5.79
N ALA A 30 -4.77 -4.78 6.05
CA ALA A 30 -3.55 -4.56 5.28
C ALA A 30 -2.58 -5.75 5.37
N LEU A 31 -2.44 -6.35 6.54
CA LEU A 31 -1.66 -7.57 6.71
C LEU A 31 -2.18 -8.71 5.82
N LEU A 32 -3.49 -8.96 5.81
CA LEU A 32 -4.08 -9.98 4.96
C LEU A 32 -3.94 -9.66 3.47
N GLY A 33 -4.10 -8.40 3.09
CA GLY A 33 -3.90 -7.94 1.71
C GLY A 33 -2.48 -8.17 1.23
N ALA A 34 -1.49 -7.77 2.03
CA ALA A 34 -0.07 -7.92 1.70
C ALA A 34 0.35 -9.39 1.60
N LEU A 35 -0.12 -10.25 2.50
CA LEU A 35 0.19 -11.68 2.50
C LEU A 35 -0.28 -12.39 1.21
N ASN A 36 -1.46 -12.03 0.71
CA ASN A 36 -2.02 -12.66 -0.48
C ASN A 36 -1.51 -12.04 -1.79
N GLN A 37 -0.94 -10.83 -1.73
CA GLN A 37 -0.60 -10.06 -2.92
C GLN A 37 0.47 -10.70 -3.80
N GLY A 38 1.47 -11.36 -3.22
CA GLY A 38 2.53 -12.04 -3.98
C GLY A 38 1.94 -13.04 -4.98
N TRP A 39 1.08 -13.92 -4.51
CA TRP A 39 0.43 -14.93 -5.33
C TRP A 39 -0.50 -14.33 -6.40
N ILE A 40 -1.27 -13.31 -6.05
CA ILE A 40 -2.19 -12.63 -6.96
C ILE A 40 -1.40 -11.92 -8.06
N ALA A 41 -0.32 -11.22 -7.71
CA ALA A 41 0.52 -10.51 -8.65
C ALA A 41 1.23 -11.44 -9.66
N ASP A 42 1.66 -12.61 -9.23
CA ASP A 42 2.29 -13.59 -10.13
C ASP A 42 1.29 -14.28 -11.05
N LYS A 43 0.04 -14.47 -10.62
CA LYS A 43 -1.00 -15.12 -11.39
C LYS A 43 -1.69 -14.20 -12.40
N LEU A 44 -2.11 -13.00 -11.94
CA LEU A 44 -2.90 -12.04 -12.73
C LEU A 44 -2.06 -11.01 -13.48
N SER A 45 -0.83 -10.82 -13.14
CA SER A 45 0.11 -9.72 -13.44
C SER A 45 0.03 -8.58 -12.43
N ARG A 46 1.15 -7.83 -12.30
CA ARG A 46 1.24 -6.66 -11.40
C ARG A 46 0.17 -5.62 -11.73
N LYS A 47 -0.03 -5.37 -13.03
CA LYS A 47 -1.01 -4.39 -13.53
C LYS A 47 -2.45 -4.71 -13.09
N TYR A 48 -2.92 -5.92 -13.36
CA TYR A 48 -4.28 -6.31 -12.98
C TYR A 48 -4.45 -6.46 -11.47
N SER A 49 -3.39 -6.85 -10.74
CA SER A 49 -3.41 -6.89 -9.29
C SER A 49 -3.61 -5.51 -8.67
N ILE A 50 -3.00 -4.46 -9.26
CA ILE A 50 -3.22 -3.08 -8.85
C ILE A 50 -4.69 -2.69 -9.07
N VAL A 51 -5.27 -3.03 -10.23
CA VAL A 51 -6.69 -2.74 -10.51
C VAL A 51 -7.61 -3.42 -9.49
N VAL A 52 -7.38 -4.70 -9.19
CA VAL A 52 -8.17 -5.44 -8.18
C VAL A 52 -8.04 -4.79 -6.80
N ALA A 53 -6.82 -4.43 -6.40
CA ALA A 53 -6.58 -3.78 -5.12
C ALA A 53 -7.27 -2.41 -5.02
N VAL A 54 -7.25 -1.60 -6.09
CA VAL A 54 -7.96 -0.33 -6.17
C VAL A 54 -9.47 -0.53 -6.06
N ILE A 55 -10.04 -1.53 -6.72
CA ILE A 55 -11.48 -1.83 -6.63
C ILE A 55 -11.85 -2.18 -5.19
N ILE A 56 -11.09 -3.04 -4.51
CA ILE A 56 -11.33 -3.41 -3.11
C ILE A 56 -11.22 -2.17 -2.20
N PHE A 57 -10.22 -1.33 -2.42
CA PHE A 57 -10.03 -0.07 -1.68
C PHE A 57 -11.21 0.88 -1.87
N ILE A 58 -11.70 1.07 -3.10
CA ILE A 58 -12.84 1.94 -3.40
C ILE A 58 -14.12 1.41 -2.74
N ILE A 59 -14.36 0.09 -2.80
CA ILE A 59 -15.50 -0.55 -2.11
C ILE A 59 -15.42 -0.28 -0.60
N GLY A 60 -14.25 -0.51 0.01
CA GLY A 60 -14.01 -0.22 1.43
C GLY A 60 -14.26 1.25 1.76
N SER A 61 -13.80 2.18 0.92
CA SER A 61 -13.98 3.63 1.11
C SER A 61 -15.44 4.07 0.99
N ILE A 62 -16.20 3.51 0.05
CA ILE A 62 -17.64 3.76 -0.08
C ILE A 62 -18.39 3.25 1.15
N LEU A 63 -18.09 2.04 1.60
CA LEU A 63 -18.68 1.47 2.81
C LEU A 63 -18.35 2.29 4.07
N GLN A 64 -17.12 2.80 4.19
CA GLN A 64 -16.74 3.69 5.28
C GLN A 64 -17.54 4.99 5.28
N THR A 65 -17.71 5.59 4.10
CA THR A 65 -18.45 6.84 3.95
C THR A 65 -19.95 6.69 4.24
N SER A 66 -20.52 5.54 3.88
CA SER A 66 -21.94 5.23 4.10
C SER A 66 -22.23 4.60 5.47
N ALA A 67 -21.22 4.46 6.33
CA ALA A 67 -21.38 3.79 7.61
C ALA A 67 -22.44 4.46 8.49
N ALA A 68 -23.41 3.65 8.92
CA ALA A 68 -24.47 4.03 9.85
C ALA A 68 -24.12 3.65 11.29
N ASP A 69 -23.45 2.52 11.49
CA ASP A 69 -23.11 1.93 12.78
C ASP A 69 -21.60 1.72 12.92
N TYR A 70 -21.16 1.62 14.17
CA TYR A 70 -19.74 1.35 14.50
C TYR A 70 -19.24 0.03 13.89
N ALA A 71 -20.06 -1.03 13.93
CA ALA A 71 -19.69 -2.33 13.37
C ALA A 71 -19.46 -2.25 11.85
N MET A 72 -20.35 -1.54 11.14
CA MET A 72 -20.22 -1.30 9.69
C MET A 72 -18.94 -0.50 9.37
N LEU A 73 -18.65 0.55 10.14
CA LEU A 73 -17.44 1.37 9.96
C LEU A 73 -16.17 0.53 10.17
N THR A 74 -16.15 -0.29 11.23
CA THR A 74 -15.01 -1.14 11.57
C THR A 74 -14.78 -2.21 10.50
N PHE A 75 -15.83 -2.86 10.02
CA PHE A 75 -15.75 -3.81 8.91
C PHE A 75 -15.32 -3.15 7.60
N ALA A 76 -15.84 -1.98 7.29
CA ALA A 76 -15.47 -1.22 6.10
C ALA A 76 -13.98 -0.81 6.12
N ARG A 77 -13.43 -0.49 7.29
CA ARG A 77 -12.00 -0.24 7.48
C ARG A 77 -11.15 -1.48 7.22
N PHE A 78 -11.61 -2.64 7.66
CA PHE A 78 -10.94 -3.90 7.37
C PHE A 78 -10.88 -4.18 5.87
N VAL A 79 -12.01 -4.02 5.16
CA VAL A 79 -12.07 -4.21 3.70
C VAL A 79 -11.17 -3.21 2.97
N GLY A 80 -11.23 -1.92 3.34
CA GLY A 80 -10.34 -0.90 2.78
C GLY A 80 -8.86 -1.20 3.07
N GLY A 81 -8.56 -1.70 4.28
CA GLY A 81 -7.24 -2.16 4.68
C GLY A 81 -6.68 -3.24 3.76
N ILE A 82 -7.48 -4.23 3.36
CA ILE A 82 -7.05 -5.27 2.40
C ILE A 82 -6.56 -4.61 1.10
N GLY A 83 -7.30 -3.66 0.55
CA GLY A 83 -6.90 -2.92 -0.65
C GLY A 83 -5.59 -2.16 -0.46
N ILE A 84 -5.43 -1.46 0.68
CA ILE A 84 -4.20 -0.74 1.02
C ILE A 84 -3.00 -1.70 1.11
N GLY A 85 -3.14 -2.82 1.82
CA GLY A 85 -2.06 -3.80 1.97
C GLY A 85 -1.64 -4.44 0.65
N MET A 86 -2.60 -4.70 -0.25
CA MET A 86 -2.30 -5.16 -1.60
C MET A 86 -1.52 -4.11 -2.39
N LEU A 87 -1.93 -2.83 -2.35
CA LEU A 87 -1.27 -1.74 -3.06
C LEU A 87 0.14 -1.49 -2.53
N SER A 88 0.32 -1.46 -1.22
CA SER A 88 1.62 -1.19 -0.59
C SER A 88 2.70 -2.21 -0.97
N MET A 89 2.32 -3.42 -1.35
CA MET A 89 3.27 -4.44 -1.82
C MET A 89 3.46 -4.41 -3.34
N VAL A 90 2.38 -4.27 -4.12
CA VAL A 90 2.46 -4.41 -5.58
C VAL A 90 2.98 -3.17 -6.28
N VAL A 91 2.74 -1.96 -5.74
CA VAL A 91 3.15 -0.70 -6.40
C VAL A 91 4.67 -0.55 -6.41
N PRO A 92 5.42 -0.68 -5.28
CA PRO A 92 6.88 -0.64 -5.30
C PRO A 92 7.47 -1.75 -6.16
N LEU A 93 6.89 -2.96 -6.12
CA LEU A 93 7.30 -4.06 -6.99
C LEU A 93 7.16 -3.69 -8.46
N PHE A 94 6.00 -3.17 -8.88
CA PHE A 94 5.75 -2.76 -10.26
C PHE A 94 6.71 -1.64 -10.68
N ILE A 95 6.89 -0.61 -9.86
CA ILE A 95 7.86 0.47 -10.11
C ILE A 95 9.27 -0.11 -10.32
N SER A 96 9.70 -1.03 -9.46
CA SER A 96 11.03 -1.64 -9.55
C SER A 96 11.24 -2.47 -10.82
N GLU A 97 10.18 -3.08 -11.35
CA GLU A 97 10.22 -3.92 -12.57
C GLU A 97 10.18 -3.11 -13.87
N ILE A 98 9.49 -1.95 -13.89
CA ILE A 98 9.40 -1.09 -15.10
C ILE A 98 10.51 -0.06 -15.19
N SER A 99 11.16 0.25 -14.06
CA SER A 99 12.18 1.31 -13.98
C SER A 99 13.52 0.88 -14.54
N PRO A 100 14.24 1.77 -15.24
CA PRO A 100 15.63 1.55 -15.58
C PRO A 100 16.48 1.36 -14.32
N PRO A 101 17.51 0.49 -14.34
CA PRO A 101 18.36 0.26 -13.16
C PRO A 101 18.98 1.54 -12.59
N ALA A 102 19.33 2.50 -13.45
CA ALA A 102 20.00 3.75 -13.07
C ALA A 102 19.13 4.67 -12.20
N ILE A 103 17.80 4.68 -12.38
CA ILE A 103 16.88 5.59 -11.67
C ILE A 103 15.87 4.86 -10.78
N ARG A 104 15.97 3.54 -10.66
CA ARG A 104 15.05 2.72 -9.86
C ARG A 104 14.94 3.21 -8.42
N GLY A 105 16.07 3.48 -7.78
CA GLY A 105 16.11 4.00 -6.41
C GLY A 105 15.42 5.36 -6.28
N THR A 106 15.66 6.26 -7.23
CA THR A 106 15.03 7.59 -7.23
C THR A 106 13.50 7.49 -7.35
N LEU A 107 12.97 6.58 -8.18
CA LEU A 107 11.53 6.41 -8.35
C LEU A 107 10.86 5.82 -7.10
N LEU A 108 11.55 4.92 -6.38
CA LEU A 108 11.06 4.40 -5.09
C LEU A 108 11.07 5.50 -4.01
N VAL A 109 12.08 6.37 -3.98
CA VAL A 109 12.08 7.53 -3.07
C VAL A 109 10.96 8.52 -3.42
N LEU A 110 10.67 8.71 -4.71
CA LEU A 110 9.55 9.54 -5.17
C LEU A 110 8.19 8.97 -4.74
N GLU A 111 8.05 7.65 -4.71
CA GLU A 111 6.87 6.97 -4.17
C GLU A 111 6.69 7.31 -2.69
N GLU A 112 7.72 7.16 -1.87
CA GLU A 112 7.68 7.53 -0.44
C GLU A 112 7.38 9.02 -0.24
N LEU A 113 7.95 9.90 -1.03
CA LEU A 113 7.64 11.34 -1.01
C LEU A 113 6.16 11.60 -1.31
N SER A 114 5.58 10.85 -2.25
CA SER A 114 4.15 10.97 -2.60
C SER A 114 3.26 10.52 -1.43
N ILE A 115 3.65 9.49 -0.68
CA ILE A 115 2.94 9.04 0.53
C ILE A 115 2.93 10.16 1.58
N VAL A 116 4.10 10.73 1.87
CA VAL A 116 4.22 11.85 2.85
C VAL A 116 3.41 13.06 2.40
N THR A 117 3.44 13.40 1.13
CA THR A 117 2.63 14.50 0.56
C THR A 117 1.14 14.22 0.72
N GLY A 118 0.71 12.97 0.49
CA GLY A 118 -0.67 12.54 0.72
C GLY A 118 -1.12 12.69 2.17
N ILE A 119 -0.25 12.39 3.14
CA ILE A 119 -0.52 12.59 4.57
C ILE A 119 -0.74 14.08 4.88
N VAL A 120 0.08 14.98 4.32
CA VAL A 120 -0.06 16.42 4.50
C VAL A 120 -1.40 16.93 3.93
N ILE A 121 -1.75 16.48 2.72
CA ILE A 121 -3.04 16.85 2.09
C ILE A 121 -4.21 16.34 2.93
N ALA A 122 -4.16 15.09 3.39
CA ALA A 122 -5.20 14.49 4.23
C ALA A 122 -5.37 15.24 5.56
N PHE A 123 -4.26 15.66 6.18
CA PHE A 123 -4.29 16.47 7.41
C PHE A 123 -5.02 17.81 7.20
N TRP A 124 -4.63 18.58 6.17
CA TRP A 124 -5.25 19.87 5.88
C TRP A 124 -6.71 19.75 5.46
N THR A 125 -7.04 18.71 4.70
CA THR A 125 -8.44 18.40 4.35
C THR A 125 -9.27 18.09 5.59
N THR A 126 -8.75 17.26 6.48
CA THR A 126 -9.42 16.92 7.74
C THR A 126 -9.58 18.14 8.64
N TYR A 127 -8.56 18.99 8.72
CA TYR A 127 -8.60 20.24 9.47
C TYR A 127 -9.66 21.21 8.92
N GLY A 128 -9.70 21.41 7.60
CA GLY A 128 -10.72 22.22 6.96
C GLY A 128 -12.14 21.63 7.12
N ALA A 129 -12.30 20.32 7.07
CA ALA A 129 -13.58 19.66 7.27
C ALA A 129 -14.14 19.80 8.69
N MET A 130 -13.28 20.04 9.72
CA MET A 130 -13.73 20.27 11.09
C MET A 130 -14.57 21.54 11.27
N THR A 131 -14.47 22.50 10.36
CA THR A 131 -15.26 23.76 10.40
C THR A 131 -16.71 23.55 9.93
N ILE A 132 -17.04 22.41 9.32
CA ILE A 132 -18.36 22.12 8.80
C ILE A 132 -19.27 21.61 9.92
N PRO A 133 -20.36 22.29 10.29
CA PRO A 133 -21.26 21.88 11.38
C PRO A 133 -22.28 20.84 10.91
N SER A 134 -21.81 19.72 10.30
CA SER A 134 -22.66 18.67 9.72
C SER A 134 -21.93 17.32 9.74
N GLU A 135 -22.64 16.21 9.49
CA GLU A 135 -22.05 14.90 9.29
C GLU A 135 -21.00 14.87 8.16
N TRP A 136 -21.03 15.81 7.24
CA TRP A 136 -20.03 15.97 6.20
C TRP A 136 -18.62 16.26 6.75
N SER A 137 -18.52 16.74 7.97
CA SER A 137 -17.24 16.97 8.67
C SER A 137 -16.35 15.74 8.64
N TRP A 138 -16.85 14.55 8.90
CA TRP A 138 -16.08 13.30 8.91
C TRP A 138 -16.20 12.49 7.62
N ARG A 139 -17.31 12.67 6.85
CA ARG A 139 -17.52 11.94 5.58
C ARG A 139 -16.68 12.50 4.43
N LEU A 140 -16.46 13.82 4.39
CA LEU A 140 -15.72 14.48 3.30
C LEU A 140 -14.30 13.97 3.15
N PRO A 141 -13.46 13.82 4.20
CA PRO A 141 -12.15 13.20 4.07
C PRO A 141 -12.20 11.75 3.55
N LEU A 142 -13.24 10.98 3.95
CA LEU A 142 -13.43 9.59 3.51
C LEU A 142 -13.86 9.48 2.03
N ILE A 143 -14.60 10.46 1.52
CA ILE A 143 -14.93 10.52 0.08
C ILE A 143 -13.70 10.94 -0.72
N LEU A 144 -12.96 11.92 -0.23
CA LEU A 144 -11.83 12.48 -0.97
C LEU A 144 -10.72 11.45 -1.21
N GLN A 145 -10.56 10.47 -0.32
CA GLN A 145 -9.59 9.37 -0.52
C GLN A 145 -9.90 8.50 -1.74
N ILE A 146 -11.16 8.49 -2.23
CA ILE A 146 -11.55 7.74 -3.42
C ILE A 146 -10.91 8.34 -4.67
N LEU A 147 -10.74 9.67 -4.72
CA LEU A 147 -10.22 10.37 -5.89
C LEU A 147 -8.82 9.89 -6.32
N PRO A 148 -7.78 9.89 -5.46
CA PRO A 148 -6.47 9.35 -5.83
C PRO A 148 -6.53 7.86 -6.18
N GLY A 149 -7.40 7.07 -5.54
CA GLY A 149 -7.64 5.69 -5.90
C GLY A 149 -8.16 5.52 -7.32
N LEU A 150 -9.12 6.34 -7.74
CA LEU A 150 -9.64 6.35 -9.11
C LEU A 150 -8.57 6.78 -10.11
N VAL A 151 -7.79 7.82 -9.80
CA VAL A 151 -6.70 8.29 -10.67
C VAL A 151 -5.67 7.18 -10.87
N LEU A 152 -5.30 6.46 -9.82
CA LEU A 152 -4.40 5.32 -9.91
C LEU A 152 -5.02 4.19 -10.76
N GLY A 153 -6.28 3.83 -10.50
CA GLY A 153 -6.99 2.75 -11.21
C GLY A 153 -7.13 3.02 -12.71
N VAL A 154 -7.40 4.26 -13.09
CA VAL A 154 -7.46 4.67 -14.50
C VAL A 154 -6.05 4.77 -15.09
N GLY A 155 -5.11 5.38 -14.37
CA GLY A 155 -3.74 5.59 -14.83
C GLY A 155 -3.00 4.29 -15.13
N ILE A 156 -3.18 3.26 -14.31
CA ILE A 156 -2.51 1.96 -14.50
C ILE A 156 -2.95 1.26 -15.80
N ILE A 157 -4.15 1.54 -16.32
CA ILE A 157 -4.64 0.94 -17.57
C ILE A 157 -3.78 1.37 -18.76
N PHE A 158 -3.23 2.57 -18.74
CA PHE A 158 -2.39 3.11 -19.83
C PHE A 158 -0.94 2.61 -19.77
N LEU A 159 -0.50 2.10 -18.62
CA LEU A 159 0.86 1.58 -18.49
C LEU A 159 0.99 0.18 -19.13
N PRO A 160 2.14 -0.15 -19.74
CA PRO A 160 2.39 -1.49 -20.25
C PRO A 160 2.52 -2.51 -19.13
N PHE A 161 2.43 -3.79 -19.48
CA PHE A 161 2.75 -4.87 -18.55
C PHE A 161 4.22 -4.86 -18.14
N SER A 162 4.52 -5.43 -16.96
CA SER A 162 5.92 -5.61 -16.56
C SER A 162 6.66 -6.55 -17.54
N PRO A 163 7.79 -6.11 -18.12
CA PRO A 163 8.60 -6.97 -19.00
C PRO A 163 9.07 -8.24 -18.30
N ARG A 164 9.44 -8.13 -17.01
CA ARG A 164 9.88 -9.26 -16.20
C ARG A 164 8.76 -10.29 -16.02
N TRP A 165 7.52 -9.85 -15.77
CA TRP A 165 6.38 -10.76 -15.67
C TRP A 165 6.07 -11.44 -17.00
N LEU A 166 6.17 -10.71 -18.12
CA LEU A 166 5.96 -11.28 -19.46
C LEU A 166 7.00 -12.36 -19.77
N CYS A 167 8.28 -12.13 -19.49
CA CYS A 167 9.33 -13.14 -19.64
C CYS A 167 9.07 -14.36 -18.74
N SER A 168 8.56 -14.18 -17.51
CA SER A 168 8.22 -15.29 -16.61
C SER A 168 7.04 -16.14 -17.09
N LYS A 169 6.28 -15.66 -18.10
CA LYS A 169 5.16 -16.36 -18.76
C LYS A 169 5.51 -16.82 -20.17
N ASP A 170 6.79 -16.79 -20.56
CA ASP A 170 7.27 -17.15 -21.89
C ASP A 170 6.65 -16.30 -23.02
N ARG A 171 6.30 -15.04 -22.74
CA ARG A 171 5.73 -14.06 -23.69
C ARG A 171 6.80 -13.03 -24.09
N ASP A 172 7.88 -13.51 -24.66
CA ASP A 172 9.09 -12.73 -24.95
C ASP A 172 8.86 -11.59 -25.96
N ASP A 173 8.06 -11.80 -27.00
CA ASP A 173 7.73 -10.77 -28.00
C ASP A 173 7.01 -9.59 -27.39
N GLU A 174 6.07 -9.85 -26.47
CA GLU A 174 5.35 -8.79 -25.77
C GLU A 174 6.25 -8.08 -24.74
N ALA A 175 7.19 -8.80 -24.15
CA ALA A 175 8.16 -8.20 -23.24
C ALA A 175 9.05 -7.20 -23.96
N LEU A 176 9.53 -7.53 -25.19
CA LEU A 176 10.28 -6.61 -26.04
C LEU A 176 9.47 -5.37 -26.43
N VAL A 177 8.19 -5.54 -26.80
CA VAL A 177 7.30 -4.42 -27.12
C VAL A 177 7.06 -3.54 -25.89
N ALA A 178 6.83 -4.14 -24.72
CA ALA A 178 6.66 -3.39 -23.47
C ALA A 178 7.92 -2.61 -23.12
N LEU A 179 9.10 -3.21 -23.23
CA LEU A 179 10.37 -2.59 -22.94
C LEU A 179 10.67 -1.43 -23.92
N SER A 180 10.40 -1.64 -25.22
CA SER A 180 10.51 -0.61 -26.26
C SER A 180 9.64 0.62 -25.93
N LYS A 181 8.39 0.41 -25.51
CA LYS A 181 7.47 1.49 -25.09
C LYS A 181 7.99 2.22 -23.83
N LEU A 182 8.49 1.48 -22.85
CA LEU A 182 9.00 2.06 -21.59
C LEU A 182 10.28 2.90 -21.80
N ARG A 183 11.15 2.47 -22.71
CA ARG A 183 12.43 3.15 -23.02
C ARG A 183 12.32 4.14 -24.16
N GLN A 184 11.19 4.15 -24.89
CA GLN A 184 10.99 4.95 -26.10
C GLN A 184 12.07 4.73 -27.16
N LEU A 185 12.50 3.47 -27.31
CA LEU A 185 13.51 3.04 -28.27
C LEU A 185 12.94 1.90 -29.12
N PRO A 186 13.39 1.74 -30.38
CA PRO A 186 12.95 0.62 -31.20
C PRO A 186 13.40 -0.71 -30.60
N SER A 187 12.60 -1.76 -30.76
CA SER A 187 12.91 -3.09 -30.24
C SER A 187 14.20 -3.70 -30.78
N THR A 188 14.69 -3.21 -31.91
CA THR A 188 15.97 -3.61 -32.52
C THR A 188 17.20 -2.93 -31.94
N ASP A 189 17.01 -1.92 -31.07
CA ASP A 189 18.14 -1.22 -30.42
C ASP A 189 18.92 -2.19 -29.52
N HIS A 190 20.24 -2.16 -29.62
CA HIS A 190 21.15 -3.01 -28.85
C HIS A 190 20.93 -2.88 -27.33
N ARG A 191 20.57 -1.70 -26.83
CA ARG A 191 20.30 -1.44 -25.41
C ARG A 191 19.06 -2.20 -24.93
N ILE A 192 17.99 -2.23 -25.77
CA ILE A 192 16.75 -2.95 -25.49
C ILE A 192 17.01 -4.45 -25.49
N GLN A 193 17.73 -4.94 -26.51
CA GLN A 193 18.07 -6.36 -26.62
C GLN A 193 18.90 -6.83 -25.42
N ARG A 194 19.89 -6.03 -25.01
CA ARG A 194 20.71 -6.35 -23.85
C ARG A 194 19.89 -6.40 -22.55
N GLU A 195 19.05 -5.39 -22.31
CA GLU A 195 18.19 -5.35 -21.13
C GLU A 195 17.20 -6.54 -21.11
N TRP A 196 16.65 -6.90 -22.25
CA TRP A 196 15.78 -8.08 -22.38
C TRP A 196 16.53 -9.38 -22.09
N PHE A 197 17.76 -9.56 -22.60
CA PHE A 197 18.58 -10.73 -22.31
C PHE A 197 18.91 -10.82 -20.82
N ASP A 198 19.24 -9.69 -20.17
CA ASP A 198 19.52 -9.65 -18.74
C ASP A 198 18.28 -10.07 -17.91
N ILE A 199 17.09 -9.56 -18.26
CA ILE A 199 15.83 -9.93 -17.60
C ILE A 199 15.53 -11.41 -17.80
N ARG A 200 15.70 -11.94 -19.01
CA ARG A 200 15.46 -13.35 -19.32
C ARG A 200 16.42 -14.27 -18.58
N ALA A 201 17.71 -13.92 -18.55
CA ALA A 201 18.72 -14.66 -17.78
C ALA A 201 18.39 -14.70 -16.28
N GLU A 202 17.94 -13.59 -15.72
CA GLU A 202 17.54 -13.51 -14.31
C GLU A 202 16.31 -14.39 -14.04
N VAL A 203 15.29 -14.37 -14.91
CA VAL A 203 14.09 -15.22 -14.80
C VAL A 203 14.47 -16.70 -14.88
N ALA A 204 15.34 -17.07 -15.83
CA ALA A 204 15.81 -18.46 -15.97
C ALA A 204 16.58 -18.92 -14.72
N LEU A 205 17.48 -18.09 -14.22
CA LEU A 205 18.24 -18.38 -12.99
C LEU A 205 17.31 -18.60 -11.78
N HIS A 206 16.28 -17.77 -11.63
CA HIS A 206 15.30 -17.96 -10.56
C HIS A 206 14.52 -19.27 -10.70
N ALA A 207 14.18 -19.67 -11.92
CA ALA A 207 13.53 -20.94 -12.18
C ALA A 207 14.45 -22.13 -11.83
N GLU A 208 15.71 -22.10 -12.25
CA GLU A 208 16.71 -23.14 -11.94
C GLU A 208 16.94 -23.28 -10.42
N ILE A 209 17.15 -22.18 -9.70
CA ILE A 209 17.31 -22.17 -8.25
C ILE A 209 16.07 -22.76 -7.55
N SER A 210 14.87 -22.45 -8.04
CA SER A 210 13.62 -23.00 -7.49
C SER A 210 13.54 -24.52 -7.68
N VAL A 211 13.98 -25.01 -8.84
CA VAL A 211 14.05 -26.46 -9.15
C VAL A 211 15.07 -27.15 -8.25
N GLU A 212 16.25 -26.59 -8.13
CA GLU A 212 17.35 -27.16 -7.34
C GLU A 212 17.01 -27.21 -5.84
N ARG A 213 16.40 -26.15 -5.30
CA ARG A 213 16.05 -26.08 -3.87
C ARG A 213 14.86 -26.97 -3.49
N HIS A 214 13.90 -27.16 -4.39
CA HIS A 214 12.65 -27.86 -4.09
C HIS A 214 12.26 -28.88 -5.17
N PRO A 215 13.09 -29.89 -5.46
CA PRO A 215 12.85 -30.87 -6.51
C PRO A 215 11.54 -31.67 -6.30
N HIS A 216 11.14 -31.87 -5.04
CA HIS A 216 9.93 -32.66 -4.71
C HIS A 216 8.61 -31.92 -4.94
N LEU A 217 8.62 -30.59 -5.09
CA LEU A 217 7.43 -29.77 -5.26
C LEU A 217 7.13 -29.39 -6.73
N GLN A 218 7.89 -29.91 -7.66
CA GLN A 218 7.80 -29.63 -9.10
C GLN A 218 6.50 -30.15 -9.75
N LYS A 219 5.82 -31.11 -9.14
CA LYS A 219 4.55 -31.64 -9.68
C LYS A 219 3.48 -30.54 -9.63
N ARG A 220 2.86 -30.22 -10.78
CA ARG A 220 1.85 -29.16 -10.96
C ARG A 220 0.51 -29.43 -10.25
N THR A 221 0.53 -29.87 -9.02
CA THR A 221 -0.65 -30.03 -8.16
C THR A 221 -0.91 -28.75 -7.40
N VAL A 222 -2.17 -28.32 -7.23
CA VAL A 222 -2.56 -27.11 -6.50
C VAL A 222 -1.97 -27.12 -5.09
N GLY A 223 -1.98 -28.27 -4.41
CA GLY A 223 -1.38 -28.43 -3.07
C GLY A 223 0.13 -28.21 -3.05
N ASN A 224 0.85 -28.64 -4.08
CA ASN A 224 2.30 -28.43 -4.16
C ASN A 224 2.65 -26.96 -4.45
N ARG A 225 1.80 -26.25 -5.19
CA ARG A 225 1.98 -24.82 -5.45
C ARG A 225 1.84 -24.01 -4.15
N ILE A 226 0.81 -24.29 -3.34
CA ILE A 226 0.63 -23.65 -2.03
C ILE A 226 1.78 -24.00 -1.10
N LYS A 227 2.22 -25.27 -1.09
CA LYS A 227 3.39 -25.67 -0.29
C LYS A 227 4.68 -24.96 -0.72
N LEU A 228 4.89 -24.78 -2.04
CA LEU A 228 6.06 -24.07 -2.56
C LEU A 228 6.09 -22.61 -2.09
N GLU A 229 4.95 -21.94 -2.07
CA GLU A 229 4.86 -20.58 -1.54
C GLU A 229 5.11 -20.52 -0.03
N LEU A 230 4.50 -21.40 0.74
CA LEU A 230 4.74 -21.47 2.19
C LEU A 230 6.21 -21.77 2.52
N VAL A 231 6.85 -22.66 1.77
CA VAL A 231 8.27 -22.96 1.92
C VAL A 231 9.12 -21.76 1.48
N GLY A 232 8.72 -21.03 0.44
CA GLY A 232 9.36 -19.76 0.06
C GLY A 232 9.36 -18.72 1.19
N TRP A 233 8.28 -18.63 1.98
CA TRP A 233 8.24 -17.79 3.18
C TRP A 233 9.24 -18.27 4.25
N VAL A 234 9.34 -19.57 4.47
CA VAL A 234 10.33 -20.14 5.42
C VAL A 234 11.75 -19.91 4.93
N ASP A 235 12.01 -19.94 3.62
CA ASP A 235 13.33 -19.70 3.03
C ASP A 235 13.84 -18.27 3.24
N LEU A 236 12.95 -17.29 3.45
CA LEU A 236 13.34 -15.93 3.83
C LEU A 236 14.08 -15.86 5.16
N PHE A 237 13.84 -16.82 6.06
CA PHE A 237 14.48 -16.91 7.38
C PHE A 237 15.69 -17.85 7.40
N LYS A 238 16.00 -18.53 6.28
CA LYS A 238 17.18 -19.41 6.18
C LYS A 238 18.49 -18.64 5.97
N SER A 239 19.58 -19.33 6.22
CA SER A 239 20.97 -18.84 6.30
C SER A 239 21.44 -17.90 5.16
N GLY A 240 20.85 -17.89 3.98
CA GLY A 240 21.26 -17.02 2.88
C GLY A 240 20.51 -15.68 2.81
N CYS A 241 19.28 -15.62 3.30
CA CYS A 241 18.37 -14.47 3.12
C CYS A 241 18.07 -13.71 4.42
N TRP A 242 18.24 -14.34 5.59
CA TRP A 242 17.81 -13.81 6.88
C TRP A 242 18.33 -12.39 7.19
N ARG A 243 19.57 -12.08 6.81
CA ARG A 243 20.15 -10.74 7.03
C ARG A 243 19.38 -9.66 6.27
N ARG A 244 19.03 -9.93 5.00
CA ARG A 244 18.27 -9.00 4.16
C ARG A 244 16.85 -8.84 4.68
N THR A 245 16.21 -9.93 5.07
CA THR A 245 14.88 -9.94 5.68
C THR A 245 14.88 -9.16 6.99
N PHE A 246 15.86 -9.38 7.86
CA PHE A 246 15.98 -8.70 9.15
C PHE A 246 16.22 -7.19 8.97
N VAL A 247 17.09 -6.78 8.06
CA VAL A 247 17.34 -5.36 7.76
C VAL A 247 16.08 -4.70 7.20
N GLY A 248 15.41 -5.33 6.22
CA GLY A 248 14.17 -4.79 5.64
C GLY A 248 13.04 -4.65 6.66
N THR A 249 12.80 -5.70 7.44
CA THR A 249 11.77 -5.69 8.51
C THR A 249 12.12 -4.67 9.60
N GLY A 250 13.41 -4.59 9.99
CA GLY A 250 13.89 -3.63 10.99
C GLY A 250 13.71 -2.19 10.53
N LEU A 251 14.02 -1.86 9.28
CA LEU A 251 13.82 -0.52 8.73
C LEU A 251 12.33 -0.12 8.76
N MET A 252 11.43 -1.01 8.34
CA MET A 252 9.98 -0.76 8.37
C MET A 252 9.46 -0.63 9.81
N PHE A 253 9.97 -1.45 10.74
CA PHE A 253 9.62 -1.35 12.16
C PHE A 253 10.03 0.01 12.73
N PHE A 254 11.27 0.44 12.52
CA PHE A 254 11.76 1.73 13.01
C PHE A 254 11.06 2.92 12.33
N GLN A 255 10.69 2.82 11.05
CA GLN A 255 9.88 3.81 10.36
C GLN A 255 8.53 4.01 11.06
N GLN A 256 7.84 2.93 11.39
CA GLN A 256 6.52 3.01 12.07
C GLN A 256 6.65 3.58 13.49
N VAL A 257 7.65 3.15 14.25
CA VAL A 257 7.91 3.67 15.60
C VAL A 257 8.21 5.17 15.57
N SER A 258 9.05 5.62 14.64
CA SER A 258 9.40 7.03 14.49
C SER A 258 8.19 7.89 14.08
N ASN A 259 7.39 7.42 13.12
CA ASN A 259 6.19 8.12 12.69
C ASN A 259 5.14 8.23 13.81
N HIS A 260 4.91 7.16 14.56
CA HIS A 260 3.97 7.17 15.68
C HIS A 260 4.43 8.11 16.80
N HIS A 261 5.71 8.12 17.13
CA HIS A 261 6.27 8.99 18.18
C HIS A 261 6.17 10.46 17.79
N LEU A 262 6.53 10.83 16.56
CA LEU A 262 6.40 12.20 16.07
C LEU A 262 4.94 12.66 16.06
N THR A 263 4.02 11.85 15.54
CA THR A 263 2.59 12.19 15.50
C THR A 263 2.02 12.39 16.90
N SER A 264 2.39 11.56 17.86
CA SER A 264 1.99 11.68 19.27
C SER A 264 2.54 12.96 19.92
N MET A 265 3.80 13.30 19.68
CA MET A 265 4.40 14.52 20.21
C MET A 265 3.76 15.79 19.65
N TYR A 266 3.46 15.81 18.35
CA TYR A 266 2.80 16.96 17.72
C TYR A 266 1.34 17.08 18.16
N SER A 267 0.59 16.00 18.28
CA SER A 267 -0.77 16.01 18.80
C SER A 267 -0.85 16.61 20.21
N ASN A 268 0.03 16.17 21.11
CA ASN A 268 0.09 16.71 22.49
C ASN A 268 0.45 18.20 22.53
N LYS A 269 1.35 18.67 21.66
CA LYS A 269 1.69 20.11 21.59
C LYS A 269 0.53 20.95 21.06
N PHE A 270 -0.21 20.45 20.06
CA PHE A 270 -1.39 21.14 19.54
C PHE A 270 -2.53 21.24 20.56
N ASP A 271 -2.75 20.19 21.35
CA ASP A 271 -3.74 20.21 22.44
C ASP A 271 -3.37 21.19 23.55
N VAL A 272 -2.09 21.32 23.87
CA VAL A 272 -1.58 22.30 24.84
C VAL A 272 -1.78 23.73 24.32
N VAL A 273 -1.45 24.01 23.06
CA VAL A 273 -1.65 25.34 22.45
C VAL A 273 -3.13 25.70 22.35
N ARG A 274 -4.00 24.75 22.05
CA ARG A 274 -5.45 24.94 22.00
C ARG A 274 -6.04 25.23 23.37
N ARG A 275 -5.57 24.56 24.43
CA ARG A 275 -5.98 24.85 25.83
C ARG A 275 -5.55 26.24 26.26
N HIS A 276 -4.34 26.66 25.93
CA HIS A 276 -3.88 28.01 26.25
C HIS A 276 -4.71 29.09 25.54
N LYS A 277 -4.99 28.95 24.25
CA LYS A 277 -5.85 29.90 23.52
C LYS A 277 -7.29 29.93 24.04
N CYS A 278 -7.84 28.82 24.48
CA CYS A 278 -9.18 28.76 25.07
C CYS A 278 -9.20 29.41 26.47
N PHE A 279 -8.12 29.30 27.22
CA PHE A 279 -7.99 29.91 28.54
C PHE A 279 -7.82 31.44 28.46
N ASP A 280 -7.08 31.94 27.46
CA ASP A 280 -6.88 33.39 27.26
C ASP A 280 -8.15 34.09 26.73
N LEU A 281 -9.05 33.34 26.03
CA LEU A 281 -10.36 33.85 25.59
C LEU A 281 -11.43 33.84 26.70
N LEU A 282 -11.19 33.13 27.80
CA LEU A 282 -12.10 33.02 28.94
C LEU A 282 -11.66 33.89 30.14
N ARG A 283 -10.60 34.71 30.01
CA ARG A 283 -10.24 35.70 31.01
C ARG A 283 -11.18 36.90 30.95
N PRO A 284 -11.91 37.19 32.05
CA PRO A 284 -12.84 38.34 32.07
C PRO A 284 -12.17 39.70 32.13
N ASP A 285 -10.83 39.77 32.18
CA ASP A 285 -10.06 40.96 32.44
C ASP A 285 -9.47 41.63 31.17
N ALA A 286 -9.96 41.28 29.98
CA ALA A 286 -9.53 41.90 28.72
C ALA A 286 -10.63 42.81 28.15
N VAL A 287 -11.10 43.79 28.95
CA VAL A 287 -11.84 44.98 28.52
C VAL A 287 -11.21 46.21 29.15
#